data_d231691ee2508c90ee793b780d18297b
#
_entry.id   d231691ee2508c90ee793b780d18297b
#
_cell.length_a   1.000
_cell.length_b   1.000
_cell.length_c   1.000
_cell.angle_alpha   90.00
_cell.angle_beta   90.00
_cell.angle_gamma   90.00
#
_symmetry.space_group_name_H-M   'P 1'
#
loop_
_entity.id
_entity.type
_entity.pdbx_description
1 polymer ?
#
loop_
_entity_poly.entity_id
_entity_poly.type
_entity_poly.pdbx_seq_one_letter_code
_entity_poly.pdbx_strand_id
1 'polypeptide(L)'
;RPPRSTLFPYTTLFRSGRTPMQWNGENYGGFTKGMPWIGVNENYSRINAQSQLHDETSIFNYYKKLVALRKELDIIAYGDIRPLDVRHPSIIAYERIYGEEKMLVVCNFYKTEVVWDSGMDLKGFETLLGNYSEQKIEESKISLKPYEAMMLYRKETMKKSL
;
A
#
# COMPACT_ATOMS: atom_id res chain seq x y z
N ARG A 1 -4.52 21.24 -42.06
CA ARG A 1 -4.06 20.54 -40.82
C ARG A 1 -5.25 19.74 -40.28
N PRO A 2 -5.13 18.43 -40.07
CA PRO A 2 -6.20 17.65 -39.42
C PRO A 2 -6.45 18.20 -38.01
N PRO A 3 -7.69 18.17 -37.51
CA PRO A 3 -8.01 18.65 -36.18
C PRO A 3 -7.22 17.87 -35.13
N ARG A 4 -6.61 18.55 -34.17
CA ARG A 4 -5.75 17.99 -33.13
C ARG A 4 -6.45 16.93 -32.22
N SER A 5 -7.76 16.75 -32.39
CA SER A 5 -8.57 15.81 -31.61
C SER A 5 -8.52 14.35 -32.07
N THR A 6 -7.99 14.06 -33.27
CA THR A 6 -7.99 12.71 -33.86
C THR A 6 -6.62 12.00 -33.78
N LEU A 7 -5.61 12.66 -33.27
CA LEU A 7 -4.28 12.10 -33.12
C LEU A 7 -4.11 11.59 -31.69
N PHE A 8 -4.13 10.28 -31.58
CA PHE A 8 -3.64 9.43 -30.50
C PHE A 8 -4.63 9.01 -29.41
N PRO A 9 -5.11 7.75 -29.46
CA PRO A 9 -5.67 7.06 -28.29
C PRO A 9 -4.67 6.97 -27.10
N TYR A 10 -3.38 7.10 -27.37
CA TYR A 10 -2.32 7.14 -26.34
C TYR A 10 -2.32 8.39 -25.45
N THR A 11 -2.85 9.52 -25.91
CA THR A 11 -2.90 10.73 -25.09
C THR A 11 -3.89 10.63 -23.94
N THR A 12 -4.90 9.78 -24.04
CA THR A 12 -5.89 9.57 -22.97
C THR A 12 -5.28 8.75 -21.81
N LEU A 13 -4.47 7.76 -22.11
CA LEU A 13 -3.78 6.95 -21.09
C LEU A 13 -2.67 7.74 -20.36
N PHE A 14 -1.93 8.59 -21.07
CA PHE A 14 -0.92 9.47 -20.46
C PHE A 14 -1.52 10.69 -19.75
N ARG A 15 -2.75 11.09 -20.06
CA ARG A 15 -3.45 12.17 -19.35
C ARG A 15 -3.87 11.79 -17.95
N SER A 16 -4.20 10.52 -17.68
CA SER A 16 -4.64 10.07 -16.35
C SER A 16 -3.58 10.19 -15.26
N GLY A 17 -2.30 10.11 -15.61
CA GLY A 17 -1.18 10.26 -14.67
C GLY A 17 -0.80 11.71 -14.34
N ARG A 18 -1.41 12.71 -15.00
CA ARG A 18 -1.08 14.14 -14.85
C ARG A 18 -2.32 15.02 -14.73
N THR A 19 -3.42 14.47 -14.24
CA THR A 19 -4.63 15.26 -13.97
C THR A 19 -4.41 16.20 -12.79
N PRO A 20 -5.12 17.34 -12.75
CA PRO A 20 -5.16 18.18 -11.57
C PRO A 20 -5.59 17.40 -10.33
N MET A 21 -5.05 17.79 -9.17
CA MET A 21 -5.42 17.17 -7.89
C MET A 21 -6.89 17.41 -7.59
N GLN A 22 -7.59 16.35 -7.18
CA GLN A 22 -8.99 16.38 -6.78
C GLN A 22 -9.06 16.69 -5.28
N TRP A 23 -9.19 17.94 -4.91
CA TRP A 23 -9.21 18.38 -3.51
C TRP A 23 -10.56 18.10 -2.85
N ASN A 24 -11.66 18.36 -3.58
CA ASN A 24 -13.04 18.19 -3.09
C ASN A 24 -14.00 17.81 -4.23
N GLY A 25 -15.29 17.69 -3.92
CA GLY A 25 -16.34 17.34 -4.89
C GLY A 25 -16.90 18.52 -5.69
N GLU A 26 -16.36 19.74 -5.55
CA GLU A 26 -16.79 20.92 -6.28
C GLU A 26 -16.28 20.95 -7.73
N ASN A 27 -16.73 21.94 -8.49
CA ASN A 27 -16.33 22.13 -9.89
C ASN A 27 -14.80 22.05 -10.04
N TYR A 28 -14.37 21.28 -11.05
CA TYR A 28 -12.95 21.03 -11.31
C TYR A 28 -12.18 20.41 -10.12
N GLY A 29 -12.91 19.69 -9.25
CA GLY A 29 -12.29 19.04 -8.08
C GLY A 29 -11.73 20.04 -7.05
N GLY A 30 -12.21 21.28 -7.02
CA GLY A 30 -11.65 22.34 -6.16
C GLY A 30 -10.25 22.80 -6.53
N PHE A 31 -9.72 22.37 -7.68
CA PHE A 31 -8.36 22.70 -8.11
C PHE A 31 -8.26 24.14 -8.62
N THR A 32 -9.26 24.62 -9.35
CA THR A 32 -9.29 25.96 -9.94
C THR A 32 -10.72 26.48 -10.08
N LYS A 33 -10.87 27.81 -10.12
CA LYS A 33 -12.16 28.47 -10.42
C LYS A 33 -12.39 28.65 -11.92
N GLY A 34 -11.35 28.59 -12.75
CA GLY A 34 -11.40 28.69 -14.20
C GLY A 34 -11.28 27.33 -14.87
N MET A 35 -11.52 27.27 -16.19
CA MET A 35 -11.37 26.03 -16.96
C MET A 35 -9.89 25.58 -16.95
N PRO A 36 -9.58 24.38 -16.44
CA PRO A 36 -8.22 23.86 -16.44
C PRO A 36 -7.80 23.45 -17.85
N TRP A 37 -6.55 23.72 -18.23
CA TRP A 37 -5.99 23.34 -19.53
C TRP A 37 -5.79 21.81 -19.70
N ILE A 38 -5.68 21.07 -18.58
CA ILE A 38 -5.78 19.61 -18.53
C ILE A 38 -7.07 19.28 -17.78
N GLY A 39 -7.91 18.41 -18.37
CA GLY A 39 -9.17 17.99 -17.76
C GLY A 39 -8.96 17.30 -16.41
N VAL A 40 -9.79 17.61 -15.43
CA VAL A 40 -9.89 16.88 -14.16
C VAL A 40 -10.54 15.53 -14.44
N ASN A 41 -10.18 14.49 -13.69
CA ASN A 41 -10.83 13.19 -13.81
C ASN A 41 -12.30 13.31 -13.38
N GLU A 42 -13.23 12.77 -14.16
CA GLU A 42 -14.67 12.91 -13.95
C GLU A 42 -15.18 12.34 -12.61
N ASN A 43 -14.39 11.49 -11.97
CA ASN A 43 -14.74 10.87 -10.69
C ASN A 43 -14.51 11.76 -9.46
N TYR A 44 -14.09 13.01 -9.64
CA TYR A 44 -13.76 13.94 -8.53
C TYR A 44 -14.91 14.16 -7.54
N SER A 45 -16.16 14.02 -7.99
CA SER A 45 -17.33 14.13 -7.10
C SER A 45 -17.39 13.02 -6.03
N ARG A 46 -16.78 11.86 -6.30
CA ARG A 46 -16.76 10.70 -5.39
C ARG A 46 -15.39 10.44 -4.78
N ILE A 47 -14.33 10.62 -5.59
CA ILE A 47 -12.95 10.33 -5.17
C ILE A 47 -12.18 11.65 -5.14
N ASN A 48 -11.94 12.14 -3.93
CA ASN A 48 -11.20 13.39 -3.72
C ASN A 48 -10.55 13.38 -2.32
N ALA A 49 -9.62 14.30 -2.10
CA ALA A 49 -8.88 14.37 -0.85
C ALA A 49 -9.80 14.58 0.36
N GLN A 50 -10.81 15.47 0.24
CA GLN A 50 -11.72 15.79 1.33
C GLN A 50 -12.53 14.57 1.81
N SER A 51 -13.03 13.74 0.88
CA SER A 51 -13.78 12.53 1.23
C SER A 51 -12.88 11.49 1.93
N GLN A 52 -11.61 11.42 1.55
CA GLN A 52 -10.68 10.46 2.14
C GLN A 52 -10.15 10.86 3.52
N LEU A 53 -10.18 12.14 3.88
CA LEU A 53 -9.72 12.60 5.20
C LEU A 53 -10.56 12.00 6.35
N HIS A 54 -11.85 11.82 6.13
CA HIS A 54 -12.81 11.33 7.13
C HIS A 54 -13.07 9.82 7.06
N ASP A 55 -12.50 9.13 6.08
CA ASP A 55 -12.62 7.67 5.92
C ASP A 55 -11.34 6.99 6.39
N GLU A 56 -11.40 6.33 7.56
CA GLU A 56 -10.26 5.62 8.15
C GLU A 56 -9.72 4.48 7.27
N THR A 57 -10.55 3.94 6.37
CA THR A 57 -10.20 2.87 5.45
C THR A 57 -9.66 3.38 4.11
N SER A 58 -9.63 4.70 3.92
CA SER A 58 -9.17 5.33 2.69
C SER A 58 -7.68 5.09 2.41
N ILE A 59 -7.32 5.16 1.13
CA ILE A 59 -5.92 5.11 0.68
C ILE A 59 -5.10 6.22 1.34
N PHE A 60 -5.67 7.42 1.52
CA PHE A 60 -5.01 8.54 2.19
C PHE A 60 -4.62 8.18 3.63
N ASN A 61 -5.57 7.67 4.43
CA ASN A 61 -5.31 7.33 5.82
C ASN A 61 -4.41 6.09 5.95
N TYR A 62 -4.51 5.13 5.04
CA TYR A 62 -3.57 4.01 4.97
C TYR A 62 -2.14 4.49 4.72
N TYR A 63 -1.96 5.39 3.74
CA TYR A 63 -0.65 5.95 3.44
C TYR A 63 -0.09 6.81 4.58
N LYS A 64 -0.96 7.57 5.26
CA LYS A 64 -0.60 8.34 6.45
C LYS A 64 -0.05 7.45 7.56
N LYS A 65 -0.67 6.29 7.80
CA LYS A 65 -0.19 5.26 8.76
C LYS A 65 1.18 4.72 8.34
N LEU A 66 1.40 4.40 7.06
CA LEU A 66 2.71 3.97 6.56
C LEU A 66 3.80 5.00 6.79
N VAL A 67 3.52 6.29 6.56
CA VAL A 67 4.48 7.38 6.79
C VAL A 67 4.78 7.55 8.28
N ALA A 68 3.78 7.38 9.16
CA ALA A 68 3.98 7.41 10.61
C ALA A 68 4.90 6.26 11.06
N LEU A 69 4.58 5.03 10.67
CA LEU A 69 5.41 3.85 10.98
C LEU A 69 6.85 4.01 10.50
N ARG A 70 7.06 4.60 9.31
CA ARG A 70 8.42 4.87 8.81
C ARG A 70 9.20 5.86 9.68
N LYS A 71 8.53 6.78 10.37
CA LYS A 71 9.16 7.73 11.28
C LYS A 71 9.43 7.14 12.66
N GLU A 72 8.61 6.19 13.07
CA GLU A 72 8.64 5.59 14.41
C GLU A 72 9.56 4.37 14.48
N LEU A 73 9.68 3.61 13.39
CA LEU A 73 10.41 2.34 13.35
C LEU A 73 11.64 2.43 12.44
N ASP A 74 12.80 2.44 13.05
CA ASP A 74 14.12 2.49 12.37
C ASP A 74 14.32 1.33 11.40
N ILE A 75 13.78 0.16 11.69
CA ILE A 75 13.83 -1.00 10.81
C ILE A 75 13.26 -0.72 9.41
N ILE A 76 12.26 0.17 9.29
CA ILE A 76 11.67 0.54 7.98
C ILE A 76 12.64 1.40 7.16
N ALA A 77 13.46 2.21 7.82
CA ALA A 77 14.40 3.11 7.15
C ALA A 77 15.78 2.47 6.94
N TYR A 78 16.27 1.75 7.92
CA TYR A 78 17.66 1.31 7.99
C TYR A 78 17.85 -0.22 7.99
N GLY A 79 16.77 -1.00 8.16
CA GLY A 79 16.87 -2.47 8.18
C GLY A 79 17.30 -3.04 6.83
N ASP A 80 18.11 -4.09 6.86
CA ASP A 80 18.46 -4.88 5.68
C ASP A 80 17.21 -5.54 5.09
N ILE A 81 17.13 -5.56 3.75
CA ILE A 81 16.02 -6.19 3.05
C ILE A 81 16.46 -7.52 2.47
N ARG A 82 15.68 -8.57 2.73
CA ARG A 82 15.86 -9.90 2.14
C ARG A 82 14.57 -10.35 1.47
N PRO A 83 14.55 -10.43 0.13
CA PRO A 83 13.41 -10.98 -0.60
C PRO A 83 13.19 -12.46 -0.22
N LEU A 84 11.93 -12.85 -0.11
CA LEU A 84 11.50 -14.21 0.17
C LEU A 84 10.69 -14.73 -1.02
N ASP A 85 10.86 -16.02 -1.34
CA ASP A 85 10.09 -16.74 -2.38
C ASP A 85 9.95 -15.95 -3.70
N VAL A 86 11.06 -15.43 -4.21
CA VAL A 86 11.13 -14.55 -5.39
C VAL A 86 10.54 -15.13 -6.68
N ARG A 87 10.22 -16.43 -6.70
CA ARG A 87 9.62 -17.12 -7.84
C ARG A 87 8.13 -17.40 -7.67
N HIS A 88 7.54 -17.04 -6.54
CA HIS A 88 6.11 -17.24 -6.32
C HIS A 88 5.29 -16.40 -7.32
N PRO A 89 4.30 -16.98 -8.03
CA PRO A 89 3.62 -16.28 -9.13
C PRO A 89 2.72 -15.12 -8.67
N SER A 90 2.26 -15.12 -7.43
CA SER A 90 1.28 -14.16 -6.92
C SER A 90 1.70 -13.43 -5.65
N ILE A 91 2.73 -13.90 -4.95
CA ILE A 91 3.20 -13.31 -3.70
C ILE A 91 4.46 -12.51 -3.93
N ILE A 92 4.50 -11.31 -3.35
CA ILE A 92 5.72 -10.58 -3.08
C ILE A 92 5.89 -10.55 -1.57
N ALA A 93 6.98 -11.12 -1.10
CA ALA A 93 7.32 -11.13 0.31
C ALA A 93 8.79 -10.77 0.51
N TYR A 94 9.05 -10.06 1.60
CA TYR A 94 10.40 -9.75 2.05
C TYR A 94 10.44 -9.60 3.56
N GLU A 95 11.56 -9.94 4.16
CA GLU A 95 11.88 -9.59 5.53
C GLU A 95 12.80 -8.37 5.60
N ARG A 96 12.67 -7.64 6.70
CA ARG A 96 13.66 -6.63 7.11
C ARG A 96 14.22 -7.02 8.47
N ILE A 97 15.51 -6.73 8.67
CA ILE A 97 16.22 -7.02 9.93
C ILE A 97 16.97 -5.78 10.33
N TYR A 98 16.81 -5.37 11.60
CA TYR A 98 17.54 -4.27 12.20
C TYR A 98 17.82 -4.57 13.68
N GLY A 99 19.07 -4.94 13.99
CA GLY A 99 19.43 -5.43 15.32
C GLY A 99 18.61 -6.66 15.68
N GLU A 100 17.81 -6.56 16.73
CA GLU A 100 16.91 -7.63 17.22
C GLU A 100 15.49 -7.51 16.66
N GLU A 101 15.25 -6.55 15.80
CA GLU A 101 13.95 -6.31 15.20
C GLU A 101 13.83 -7.06 13.89
N LYS A 102 12.67 -7.68 13.67
CA LYS A 102 12.30 -8.35 12.43
C LYS A 102 10.96 -7.84 11.93
N MET A 103 10.87 -7.60 10.66
CA MET A 103 9.64 -7.20 9.98
C MET A 103 9.46 -8.09 8.76
N LEU A 104 8.26 -8.62 8.60
CA LEU A 104 7.83 -9.37 7.43
C LEU A 104 6.76 -8.58 6.71
N VAL A 105 6.97 -8.32 5.42
CA VAL A 105 5.96 -7.74 4.54
C VAL A 105 5.58 -8.79 3.52
N VAL A 106 4.27 -9.02 3.36
CA VAL A 106 3.74 -9.97 2.39
C VAL A 106 2.53 -9.38 1.69
N CYS A 107 2.47 -9.55 0.37
CA CYS A 107 1.42 -9.02 -0.49
C CYS A 107 0.97 -10.07 -1.50
N ASN A 108 -0.33 -10.28 -1.61
CA ASN A 108 -0.94 -11.05 -2.68
C ASN A 108 -1.36 -10.10 -3.82
N PHE A 109 -0.76 -10.23 -5.00
CA PHE A 109 -1.04 -9.39 -6.17
C PHE A 109 -2.14 -9.94 -7.08
N TYR A 110 -2.81 -11.01 -6.67
CA TYR A 110 -3.83 -11.68 -7.48
C TYR A 110 -5.23 -11.60 -6.88
N LYS A 111 -6.20 -11.83 -7.76
CA LYS A 111 -7.65 -11.82 -7.43
C LYS A 111 -8.15 -13.10 -6.74
N THR A 112 -7.26 -14.04 -6.45
CA THR A 112 -7.58 -15.31 -5.78
C THR A 112 -6.93 -15.34 -4.42
N GLU A 113 -7.58 -15.99 -3.47
CA GLU A 113 -6.99 -16.30 -2.17
C GLU A 113 -5.80 -17.24 -2.35
N VAL A 114 -4.78 -17.07 -1.53
CA VAL A 114 -3.57 -17.89 -1.54
C VAL A 114 -3.10 -18.16 -0.11
N VAL A 115 -2.67 -19.38 0.15
CA VAL A 115 -1.97 -19.75 1.38
C VAL A 115 -0.49 -19.80 1.06
N TRP A 116 0.27 -18.93 1.72
CA TRP A 116 1.71 -18.84 1.56
C TRP A 116 2.42 -19.33 2.82
N ASP A 117 3.40 -20.22 2.64
CA ASP A 117 4.24 -20.71 3.74
C ASP A 117 5.53 -19.89 3.76
N SER A 118 5.71 -19.13 4.83
CA SER A 118 6.90 -18.28 5.00
C SER A 118 8.18 -19.09 5.31
N GLY A 119 8.04 -20.34 5.72
CA GLY A 119 9.14 -21.15 6.24
C GLY A 119 9.72 -20.65 7.57
N MET A 120 9.08 -19.66 8.20
CA MET A 120 9.53 -19.04 9.46
C MET A 120 8.51 -19.28 10.57
N ASP A 121 8.96 -19.38 11.82
CA ASP A 121 8.07 -19.31 12.98
C ASP A 121 7.57 -17.86 13.14
N LEU A 122 6.28 -17.67 12.89
CA LEU A 122 5.61 -16.37 13.02
C LEU A 122 5.09 -16.08 14.41
N LYS A 123 5.35 -16.95 15.38
CA LYS A 123 5.00 -16.73 16.77
C LYS A 123 5.67 -15.47 17.31
N GLY A 124 4.86 -14.62 17.94
CA GLY A 124 5.32 -13.35 18.50
C GLY A 124 5.45 -12.21 17.48
N PHE A 125 5.10 -12.45 16.22
CA PHE A 125 4.87 -11.35 15.29
C PHE A 125 3.50 -10.72 15.55
N GLU A 126 3.47 -9.39 15.52
CA GLU A 126 2.25 -8.60 15.63
C GLU A 126 1.97 -7.92 14.28
N THR A 127 0.70 -7.82 13.89
CA THR A 127 0.33 -7.08 12.68
C THR A 127 0.37 -5.58 12.97
N LEU A 128 1.29 -4.86 12.33
CA LEU A 128 1.37 -3.40 12.42
C LEU A 128 0.37 -2.72 11.48
N LEU A 129 0.20 -3.28 10.29
CA LEU A 129 -0.67 -2.71 9.26
C LEU A 129 -1.11 -3.79 8.29
N GLY A 130 -2.37 -3.71 7.86
CA GLY A 130 -2.95 -4.51 6.80
C GLY A 130 -4.08 -3.75 6.13
N ASN A 131 -4.43 -4.12 4.91
CA ASN A 131 -5.57 -3.53 4.19
C ASN A 131 -6.88 -4.31 4.39
N TYR A 132 -6.84 -5.39 5.18
CA TYR A 132 -8.01 -6.12 5.67
C TYR A 132 -8.03 -6.10 7.20
N SER A 133 -9.22 -6.14 7.79
CA SER A 133 -9.39 -6.09 9.26
C SER A 133 -8.99 -7.38 9.98
N GLU A 134 -9.11 -8.52 9.28
CA GLU A 134 -8.82 -9.83 9.84
C GLU A 134 -7.74 -10.54 9.03
N GLN A 135 -6.68 -10.97 9.68
CA GLN A 135 -5.61 -11.77 9.10
C GLN A 135 -5.68 -13.19 9.62
N LYS A 136 -5.31 -14.17 8.78
CA LYS A 136 -5.20 -15.57 9.15
C LYS A 136 -3.74 -16.00 9.10
N ILE A 137 -3.14 -16.16 10.27
CA ILE A 137 -1.75 -16.58 10.44
C ILE A 137 -1.73 -17.82 11.31
N GLU A 138 -1.17 -18.90 10.80
CA GLU A 138 -1.08 -20.19 11.48
C GLU A 138 0.36 -20.70 11.40
N GLU A 139 1.07 -20.71 12.52
CA GLU A 139 2.48 -21.14 12.62
C GLU A 139 3.39 -20.42 11.62
N SER A 140 3.70 -21.05 10.47
CA SER A 140 4.50 -20.48 9.37
C SER A 140 3.67 -19.99 8.19
N LYS A 141 2.35 -20.28 8.19
CA LYS A 141 1.46 -20.05 7.04
C LYS A 141 0.61 -18.81 7.20
N ILE A 142 0.47 -18.10 6.12
CA ILE A 142 -0.35 -16.89 6.02
C ILE A 142 -1.39 -17.11 4.91
N SER A 143 -2.68 -17.04 5.26
CA SER A 143 -3.75 -17.05 4.27
C SER A 143 -4.05 -15.60 3.85
N LEU A 144 -3.83 -15.30 2.58
CA LEU A 144 -3.98 -13.96 2.02
C LEU A 144 -5.19 -13.90 1.10
N LYS A 145 -6.11 -13.00 1.39
CA LYS A 145 -7.25 -12.67 0.53
C LYS A 145 -6.77 -12.03 -0.78
N PRO A 146 -7.64 -11.88 -1.78
CA PRO A 146 -7.30 -11.15 -3.01
C PRO A 146 -6.77 -9.74 -2.72
N TYR A 147 -5.59 -9.43 -3.25
CA TYR A 147 -4.93 -8.13 -3.09
C TYR A 147 -4.65 -7.72 -1.63
N GLU A 148 -4.56 -8.72 -0.74
CA GLU A 148 -4.19 -8.47 0.66
C GLU A 148 -2.71 -8.17 0.78
N ALA A 149 -2.41 -7.14 1.59
CA ALA A 149 -1.08 -6.77 1.99
C ALA A 149 -1.03 -6.62 3.51
N MET A 150 0.00 -7.15 4.13
CA MET A 150 0.21 -7.00 5.57
C MET A 150 1.68 -6.81 5.92
N MET A 151 1.88 -6.13 7.03
CA MET A 151 3.16 -5.88 7.67
C MET A 151 3.14 -6.46 9.06
N LEU A 152 3.99 -7.44 9.31
CA LEU A 152 4.17 -8.10 10.59
C LEU A 152 5.49 -7.65 11.20
N TYR A 153 5.51 -7.49 12.51
CA TYR A 153 6.69 -7.02 13.23
C TYR A 153 6.90 -7.81 14.51
N ARG A 154 8.19 -8.05 14.83
CA ARG A 154 8.61 -8.66 16.09
C ARG A 154 9.90 -8.00 16.56
N LYS A 155 9.94 -7.70 17.86
CA LYS A 155 11.17 -7.32 18.56
C LYS A 155 11.53 -8.43 19.55
N GLU A 156 12.69 -9.04 19.35
CA GLU A 156 13.20 -10.04 20.30
C GLU A 156 13.65 -9.32 21.57
N THR A 157 12.99 -9.62 22.68
CA THR A 157 13.45 -9.10 23.99
C THR A 157 14.60 -10.00 24.45
N MET A 158 15.79 -9.45 24.58
CA MET A 158 16.88 -10.21 25.22
C MET A 158 16.42 -10.72 26.58
N LYS A 159 16.30 -12.03 26.75
CA LYS A 159 16.34 -12.60 28.09
C LYS A 159 17.72 -12.29 28.64
N LYS A 160 17.82 -11.33 29.55
CA LYS A 160 19.01 -11.17 30.36
C LYS A 160 19.23 -12.53 31.05
N SER A 161 20.22 -13.27 30.59
CA SER A 161 20.75 -14.39 31.37
C SER A 161 21.28 -13.81 32.70
N LEU A 162 20.61 -14.16 33.75
CA LEU A 162 21.09 -13.96 35.14
C LEU A 162 22.27 -14.89 35.41
#